data_890907e47a4fcfecab7762ea47bfd1f5
#
_entry.id   890907e47a4fcfecab7762ea47bfd1f5
#
_cell.length_a   1.000
_cell.length_b   1.000
_cell.length_c   1.000
_cell.angle_alpha   90.00
_cell.angle_beta   90.00
_cell.angle_gamma   90.00
#
_symmetry.space_group_name_H-M   'P 1'
#
loop_
_entity.id
_entity.type
_entity.pdbx_description
1 polymer ?
#
loop_
_entity_poly.entity_id
_entity_poly.type
_entity_poly.pdbx_seq_one_letter_code
_entity_poly.pdbx_strand_id
1 'polypeptide(L)'
;VDKKYIEFFSSLNDYYESLRKVLFENNVGYYGLITRYIYELSKEELQAKLSGKKIIFAGFNALTKTEESIIVRLVQNNNACLLWDLDEYYFNDKKQEAGIFARDFFERNNNIKNLKPDFLSRNLCEERKNINIIGTSGAVIQTNALRLELSEESKNQNDKLSEVIVLSDESMLIPIMNSIPDSFGKLQVTMGFPYSKTILNQFLNHLLVFQNNIKNNNNGIYFWSL
;
A
#
# COMPACT_ATOMS: atom_id res chain seq x y z
N VAL A 1 2.09 4.52 -38.78
CA VAL A 1 2.86 4.54 -37.52
C VAL A 1 4.24 5.08 -37.82
N ASP A 2 4.68 6.09 -37.07
CA ASP A 2 5.99 6.72 -37.31
C ASP A 2 7.11 5.69 -37.08
N LYS A 3 8.02 5.56 -38.05
CA LYS A 3 9.13 4.60 -38.02
C LYS A 3 10.02 4.81 -36.78
N LYS A 4 10.23 6.07 -36.39
CA LYS A 4 10.96 6.42 -35.15
C LYS A 4 10.31 5.90 -33.88
N TYR A 5 8.97 5.84 -33.86
CA TYR A 5 8.21 5.29 -32.73
C TYR A 5 8.47 3.78 -32.60
N ILE A 6 8.43 3.06 -33.71
CA ILE A 6 8.71 1.60 -33.71
C ILE A 6 10.17 1.33 -33.30
N GLU A 7 11.14 2.08 -33.82
CA GLU A 7 12.54 1.96 -33.44
C GLU A 7 12.77 2.22 -31.96
N PHE A 8 12.10 3.24 -31.37
CA PHE A 8 12.16 3.51 -29.94
C PHE A 8 11.64 2.33 -29.12
N PHE A 9 10.44 1.82 -29.44
CA PHE A 9 9.88 0.68 -28.68
C PHE A 9 10.71 -0.59 -28.85
N SER A 10 11.30 -0.82 -30.00
CA SER A 10 12.20 -1.95 -30.24
C SER A 10 13.47 -1.87 -29.38
N SER A 11 13.96 -0.65 -29.11
CA SER A 11 15.15 -0.44 -28.28
C SER A 11 14.91 -0.55 -26.77
N LEU A 12 13.64 -0.53 -26.32
CA LEU A 12 13.32 -0.60 -24.87
C LEU A 12 13.85 -1.88 -24.22
N ASN A 13 13.82 -2.99 -24.94
CA ASN A 13 14.36 -4.25 -24.41
C ASN A 13 15.88 -4.16 -24.18
N ASP A 14 16.61 -3.53 -25.07
CA ASP A 14 18.07 -3.35 -24.98
C ASP A 14 18.44 -2.45 -23.79
N TYR A 15 17.67 -1.38 -23.58
CA TYR A 15 17.82 -0.52 -22.40
C TYR A 15 17.52 -1.29 -21.11
N TYR A 16 16.46 -2.10 -21.10
CA TYR A 16 16.10 -2.91 -19.94
C TYR A 16 17.21 -3.92 -19.59
N GLU A 17 17.71 -4.67 -20.57
CA GLU A 17 18.76 -5.65 -20.33
C GLU A 17 20.09 -5.00 -19.91
N SER A 18 20.42 -3.84 -20.47
CA SER A 18 21.58 -3.07 -20.07
C SER A 18 21.48 -2.58 -18.62
N LEU A 19 20.31 -2.02 -18.26
CA LEU A 19 20.02 -1.61 -16.88
C LEU A 19 20.07 -2.79 -15.91
N ARG A 20 19.43 -3.91 -16.28
CA ARG A 20 19.44 -5.15 -15.50
C ARG A 20 20.86 -5.62 -15.20
N LYS A 21 21.71 -5.64 -16.21
CA LYS A 21 23.12 -6.05 -16.06
C LYS A 21 23.87 -5.16 -15.07
N VAL A 22 23.78 -3.85 -15.23
CA VAL A 22 24.44 -2.88 -14.34
C VAL A 22 23.94 -3.04 -12.89
N LEU A 23 22.65 -3.24 -12.69
CA LEU A 23 22.08 -3.43 -11.35
C LEU A 23 22.56 -4.71 -10.69
N PHE A 24 22.66 -5.81 -11.43
CA PHE A 24 23.19 -7.07 -10.93
C PHE A 24 24.67 -6.99 -10.59
N GLU A 25 25.49 -6.35 -11.42
CA GLU A 25 26.92 -6.15 -11.17
C GLU A 25 27.18 -5.36 -9.88
N ASN A 26 26.27 -4.43 -9.55
CA ASN A 26 26.38 -3.63 -8.33
C ASN A 26 25.63 -4.23 -7.12
N ASN A 27 25.04 -5.43 -7.23
CA ASN A 27 24.22 -6.07 -6.19
C ASN A 27 23.07 -5.19 -5.67
N VAL A 28 22.44 -4.41 -6.54
CA VAL A 28 21.28 -3.57 -6.24
C VAL A 28 20.13 -3.90 -7.18
N GLY A 29 18.91 -3.59 -6.78
CA GLY A 29 17.75 -3.82 -7.62
C GLY A 29 16.51 -3.11 -7.09
N TYR A 30 15.62 -2.72 -8.00
CA TYR A 30 14.27 -2.29 -7.65
C TYR A 30 13.38 -3.51 -7.38
N TYR A 31 12.26 -3.30 -6.69
CA TYR A 31 11.37 -4.37 -6.24
C TYR A 31 10.99 -5.38 -7.34
N GLY A 32 10.58 -4.90 -8.52
CA GLY A 32 10.19 -5.76 -9.63
C GLY A 32 11.35 -6.62 -10.18
N LEU A 33 12.58 -6.11 -10.17
CA LEU A 33 13.76 -6.88 -10.58
C LEU A 33 14.09 -7.95 -9.54
N ILE A 34 14.00 -7.63 -8.25
CA ILE A 34 14.27 -8.57 -7.15
C ILE A 34 13.26 -9.70 -7.15
N THR A 35 11.96 -9.39 -7.28
CA THR A 35 10.90 -10.40 -7.32
C THR A 35 11.04 -11.31 -8.54
N ARG A 36 11.37 -10.74 -9.71
CA ARG A 36 11.65 -11.51 -10.92
C ARG A 36 12.86 -12.44 -10.75
N TYR A 37 13.94 -11.93 -10.17
CA TYR A 37 15.11 -12.76 -9.87
C TYR A 37 14.76 -13.94 -8.96
N ILE A 38 14.01 -13.72 -7.89
CA ILE A 38 13.57 -14.81 -6.99
C ILE A 38 12.68 -15.81 -7.71
N TYR A 39 11.79 -15.32 -8.60
CA TYR A 39 10.93 -16.17 -9.41
C TYR A 39 11.71 -17.04 -10.38
N GLU A 40 12.78 -16.51 -10.99
CA GLU A 40 13.63 -17.20 -11.95
C GLU A 40 14.60 -18.22 -11.29
N LEU A 41 14.83 -18.14 -9.95
CA LEU A 41 15.64 -19.12 -9.22
C LEU A 41 15.05 -20.53 -9.38
N SER A 42 15.92 -21.51 -9.57
CA SER A 42 15.53 -22.91 -9.52
C SER A 42 15.01 -23.29 -8.13
N LYS A 43 14.34 -24.44 -8.05
CA LYS A 43 13.81 -24.97 -6.79
C LYS A 43 14.96 -25.22 -5.79
N GLU A 44 16.05 -25.78 -6.28
CA GLU A 44 17.25 -26.15 -5.53
C GLU A 44 17.98 -24.91 -4.98
N GLU A 45 18.14 -23.89 -5.81
CA GLU A 45 18.75 -22.62 -5.41
C GLU A 45 17.91 -21.89 -4.35
N LEU A 46 16.59 -21.86 -4.52
CA LEU A 46 15.68 -21.25 -3.55
C LEU A 46 15.74 -22.01 -2.22
N GLN A 47 15.76 -23.34 -2.27
CA GLN A 47 15.86 -24.18 -1.08
C GLN A 47 17.20 -24.04 -0.37
N ALA A 48 18.31 -23.95 -1.11
CA ALA A 48 19.62 -23.72 -0.54
C ALA A 48 19.73 -22.39 0.20
N LYS A 49 19.20 -21.30 -0.39
CA LYS A 49 19.17 -19.95 0.23
C LYS A 49 18.32 -19.91 1.50
N LEU A 50 17.32 -20.75 1.62
CA LEU A 50 16.36 -20.80 2.74
C LEU A 50 16.60 -21.97 3.68
N SER A 51 17.67 -22.72 3.49
CA SER A 51 18.01 -23.88 4.32
C SER A 51 18.09 -23.51 5.80
N GLY A 52 17.48 -24.35 6.65
CA GLY A 52 17.43 -24.14 8.10
C GLY A 52 16.46 -23.06 8.57
N LYS A 53 15.72 -22.42 7.66
CA LYS A 53 14.69 -21.41 8.00
C LYS A 53 13.29 -21.99 7.86
N LYS A 54 12.43 -21.74 8.85
CA LYS A 54 10.99 -21.96 8.77
C LYS A 54 10.33 -20.64 8.38
N ILE A 55 9.59 -20.65 7.28
CA ILE A 55 8.94 -19.44 6.73
C ILE A 55 7.46 -19.51 7.04
N ILE A 56 6.93 -18.40 7.53
CA ILE A 56 5.50 -18.22 7.79
C ILE A 56 5.05 -17.00 7.00
N PHE A 57 4.10 -17.20 6.10
CA PHE A 57 3.43 -16.14 5.38
C PHE A 57 2.10 -15.84 6.06
N ALA A 58 1.87 -14.57 6.43
CA ALA A 58 0.66 -14.16 7.13
C ALA A 58 0.23 -12.75 6.70
N GLY A 59 -1.07 -12.44 6.84
CA GLY A 59 -1.61 -11.09 6.67
C GLY A 59 -1.75 -10.63 5.22
N PHE A 60 -1.98 -11.55 4.29
CA PHE A 60 -2.19 -11.22 2.88
C PHE A 60 -3.66 -10.96 2.55
N ASN A 61 -3.88 -10.09 1.55
CA ASN A 61 -5.17 -9.93 0.90
C ASN A 61 -5.01 -10.22 -0.60
N ALA A 62 -4.35 -9.33 -1.34
CA ALA A 62 -4.05 -9.52 -2.75
C ALA A 62 -2.57 -9.85 -2.95
N LEU A 63 -2.29 -10.79 -3.84
CA LEU A 63 -0.93 -11.19 -4.23
C LEU A 63 -0.72 -10.94 -5.70
N THR A 64 0.46 -10.45 -6.07
CA THR A 64 0.87 -10.47 -7.47
C THR A 64 1.13 -11.90 -7.93
N LYS A 65 1.07 -12.15 -9.23
CA LYS A 65 1.34 -13.50 -9.77
C LYS A 65 2.72 -14.04 -9.39
N THR A 66 3.70 -13.16 -9.26
CA THR A 66 5.05 -13.53 -8.87
C THR A 66 5.12 -13.94 -7.40
N GLU A 67 4.50 -13.15 -6.51
CA GLU A 67 4.41 -13.48 -5.07
C GLU A 67 3.65 -14.78 -4.86
N GLU A 68 2.49 -14.95 -5.50
CA GLU A 68 1.71 -16.19 -5.46
C GLU A 68 2.58 -17.39 -5.85
N SER A 69 3.30 -17.30 -6.98
CA SER A 69 4.16 -18.40 -7.44
C SER A 69 5.29 -18.73 -6.46
N ILE A 70 5.92 -17.73 -5.84
CA ILE A 70 6.98 -17.94 -4.84
C ILE A 70 6.41 -18.64 -3.61
N ILE A 71 5.27 -18.14 -3.08
CA ILE A 71 4.61 -18.71 -1.91
C ILE A 71 4.22 -20.16 -2.17
N VAL A 72 3.54 -20.42 -3.30
CA VAL A 72 3.10 -21.76 -3.70
C VAL A 72 4.28 -22.74 -3.77
N ARG A 73 5.38 -22.34 -4.42
CA ARG A 73 6.60 -23.18 -4.52
C ARG A 73 7.20 -23.50 -3.15
N LEU A 74 7.22 -22.53 -2.24
CA LEU A 74 7.79 -22.73 -0.89
C LEU A 74 6.89 -23.61 -0.02
N VAL A 75 5.58 -23.43 -0.10
CA VAL A 75 4.62 -24.26 0.66
C VAL A 75 4.60 -25.68 0.15
N GLN A 76 4.63 -25.90 -1.16
CA GLN A 76 4.69 -27.25 -1.76
C GLN A 76 5.94 -28.03 -1.32
N ASN A 77 7.04 -27.34 -1.05
CA ASN A 77 8.29 -27.95 -0.61
C ASN A 77 8.36 -28.15 0.92
N ASN A 78 7.28 -27.92 1.67
CA ASN A 78 7.20 -27.96 3.12
C ASN A 78 8.17 -27.03 3.87
N ASN A 79 8.69 -26.01 3.19
CA ASN A 79 9.59 -25.02 3.79
C ASN A 79 8.84 -23.80 4.33
N ALA A 80 7.56 -23.68 4.02
CA ALA A 80 6.73 -22.57 4.44
C ALA A 80 5.31 -23.01 4.80
N CYS A 81 4.66 -22.25 5.68
CA CYS A 81 3.23 -22.32 5.88
C CYS A 81 2.58 -20.98 5.55
N LEU A 82 1.32 -21.02 5.17
CA LEU A 82 0.51 -19.86 4.81
C LEU A 82 -0.65 -19.76 5.79
N LEU A 83 -0.69 -18.66 6.54
CA LEU A 83 -1.75 -18.36 7.49
C LEU A 83 -2.66 -17.28 6.89
N TRP A 84 -3.94 -17.59 6.81
CA TRP A 84 -4.98 -16.70 6.34
C TRP A 84 -5.81 -16.17 7.48
N ASP A 85 -6.08 -14.87 7.46
CA ASP A 85 -7.09 -14.24 8.30
C ASP A 85 -8.34 -14.02 7.44
N LEU A 86 -9.24 -14.98 7.45
CA LEU A 86 -10.44 -15.01 6.63
C LEU A 86 -11.67 -15.21 7.49
N ASP A 87 -12.75 -14.55 7.13
CA ASP A 87 -14.05 -14.74 7.76
C ASP A 87 -15.02 -15.45 6.80
N GLU A 88 -15.78 -16.37 7.37
CA GLU A 88 -16.75 -17.20 6.65
C GLU A 88 -17.76 -16.37 5.85
N TYR A 89 -18.15 -15.22 6.40
CA TYR A 89 -19.12 -14.31 5.81
C TYR A 89 -18.73 -13.89 4.39
N TYR A 90 -17.50 -13.40 4.20
CA TYR A 90 -17.07 -12.92 2.88
C TYR A 90 -16.35 -13.98 2.06
N PHE A 91 -15.86 -15.05 2.69
CA PHE A 91 -15.17 -16.12 1.96
C PHE A 91 -16.14 -17.05 1.23
N ASN A 92 -17.26 -17.40 1.87
CA ASN A 92 -18.25 -18.31 1.32
C ASN A 92 -19.23 -17.62 0.35
N ASP A 93 -19.57 -16.35 0.57
CA ASP A 93 -20.46 -15.61 -0.30
C ASP A 93 -19.70 -15.01 -1.49
N LYS A 94 -19.93 -15.54 -2.69
CA LYS A 94 -19.32 -15.06 -3.95
C LYS A 94 -19.68 -13.64 -4.32
N LYS A 95 -20.74 -13.06 -3.75
CA LYS A 95 -21.14 -11.67 -3.99
C LYS A 95 -20.32 -10.68 -3.17
N GLN A 96 -19.62 -11.14 -2.13
CA GLN A 96 -18.80 -10.30 -1.28
C GLN A 96 -17.43 -10.03 -1.91
N GLU A 97 -17.15 -8.78 -2.21
CA GLU A 97 -15.89 -8.37 -2.86
C GLU A 97 -14.68 -8.60 -1.95
N ALA A 98 -14.83 -8.46 -0.63
CA ALA A 98 -13.74 -8.64 0.33
C ALA A 98 -13.03 -10.00 0.23
N GLY A 99 -13.74 -11.05 -0.18
CA GLY A 99 -13.17 -12.39 -0.34
C GLY A 99 -12.61 -12.71 -1.73
N ILE A 100 -12.68 -11.80 -2.70
CA ILE A 100 -12.42 -12.12 -4.12
C ILE A 100 -11.02 -12.65 -4.34
N PHE A 101 -9.99 -11.97 -3.80
CA PHE A 101 -8.60 -12.37 -4.00
C PHE A 101 -8.26 -13.70 -3.33
N ALA A 102 -8.80 -13.95 -2.13
CA ALA A 102 -8.60 -15.21 -1.44
C ALA A 102 -9.30 -16.36 -2.19
N ARG A 103 -10.56 -16.19 -2.60
CA ARG A 103 -11.28 -17.21 -3.39
C ARG A 103 -10.55 -17.54 -4.68
N ASP A 104 -10.11 -16.52 -5.43
CA ASP A 104 -9.37 -16.70 -6.68
C ASP A 104 -8.04 -17.43 -6.46
N PHE A 105 -7.33 -17.10 -5.38
CA PHE A 105 -6.10 -17.78 -4.99
C PHE A 105 -6.35 -19.28 -4.74
N PHE A 106 -7.35 -19.62 -3.95
CA PHE A 106 -7.66 -21.01 -3.64
C PHE A 106 -8.20 -21.78 -4.84
N GLU A 107 -8.97 -21.12 -5.70
CA GLU A 107 -9.50 -21.75 -6.92
C GLU A 107 -8.37 -22.11 -7.89
N ARG A 108 -7.41 -21.18 -8.09
CA ARG A 108 -6.23 -21.43 -8.94
C ARG A 108 -5.30 -22.51 -8.39
N ASN A 109 -5.23 -22.64 -7.06
CA ASN A 109 -4.30 -23.52 -6.37
C ASN A 109 -4.99 -24.70 -5.64
N ASN A 110 -6.17 -25.10 -6.10
CA ASN A 110 -7.01 -26.12 -5.46
C ASN A 110 -6.35 -27.50 -5.32
N ASN A 111 -5.34 -27.80 -6.12
CA ASN A 111 -4.59 -29.06 -6.11
C ASN A 111 -3.57 -29.15 -4.96
N ILE A 112 -3.33 -28.06 -4.23
CA ILE A 112 -2.28 -27.98 -3.21
C ILE A 112 -2.92 -28.04 -1.83
N LYS A 113 -2.83 -29.21 -1.19
CA LYS A 113 -3.53 -29.49 0.10
C LYS A 113 -3.13 -28.52 1.21
N ASN A 114 -1.86 -28.14 1.31
CA ASN A 114 -1.33 -27.30 2.38
C ASN A 114 -1.60 -25.79 2.20
N LEU A 115 -2.33 -25.40 1.17
CA LEU A 115 -2.70 -24.01 0.93
C LEU A 115 -4.13 -23.67 1.39
N LYS A 116 -4.96 -24.69 1.68
CA LYS A 116 -6.32 -24.44 2.16
C LYS A 116 -6.28 -23.76 3.53
N PRO A 117 -7.21 -22.83 3.83
CA PRO A 117 -7.31 -22.25 5.14
C PRO A 117 -7.71 -23.34 6.13
N ASP A 118 -6.94 -23.50 7.20
CA ASP A 118 -7.25 -24.45 8.27
C ASP A 118 -8.42 -23.97 9.14
N PHE A 119 -8.67 -22.67 9.12
CA PHE A 119 -9.68 -22.02 9.94
C PHE A 119 -10.27 -20.80 9.22
N LEU A 120 -11.60 -20.66 9.34
CA LEU A 120 -12.33 -19.45 8.97
C LEU A 120 -12.99 -18.90 10.25
N SER A 121 -12.77 -17.61 10.51
CA SER A 121 -13.47 -16.95 11.62
C SER A 121 -14.94 -16.71 11.26
N ARG A 122 -15.76 -16.43 12.27
CA ARG A 122 -17.16 -16.01 12.12
C ARG A 122 -17.45 -14.71 12.84
N ASN A 123 -16.40 -13.96 13.12
CA ASN A 123 -16.45 -12.75 13.94
C ASN A 123 -17.34 -11.67 13.31
N LEU A 124 -17.42 -11.63 11.97
CA LEU A 124 -18.28 -10.66 11.29
C LEU A 124 -19.78 -10.90 11.55
N CYS A 125 -20.19 -12.15 11.77
CA CYS A 125 -21.59 -12.50 12.06
C CYS A 125 -21.87 -12.59 13.56
N GLU A 126 -20.93 -13.09 14.36
CA GLU A 126 -21.17 -13.48 15.76
C GLU A 126 -20.79 -12.38 16.75
N GLU A 127 -19.75 -11.60 16.47
CA GLU A 127 -19.36 -10.52 17.37
C GLU A 127 -20.25 -9.28 17.24
N ARG A 128 -20.65 -8.75 18.39
CA ARG A 128 -21.40 -7.49 18.45
C ARG A 128 -20.50 -6.32 18.10
N LYS A 129 -20.92 -5.49 17.16
CA LYS A 129 -20.24 -4.28 16.72
C LYS A 129 -21.07 -3.05 17.05
N ASN A 130 -20.40 -1.99 17.53
CA ASN A 130 -20.99 -0.66 17.63
C ASN A 130 -20.58 0.15 16.41
N ILE A 131 -21.54 0.59 15.62
CA ILE A 131 -21.31 1.38 14.41
C ILE A 131 -22.02 2.70 14.58
N ASN A 132 -21.27 3.81 14.63
CA ASN A 132 -21.79 5.14 14.68
C ASN A 132 -21.56 5.81 13.32
N ILE A 133 -22.63 6.36 12.72
CA ILE A 133 -22.54 7.08 11.45
C ILE A 133 -22.87 8.54 11.72
N ILE A 134 -21.89 9.41 11.54
CA ILE A 134 -22.03 10.85 11.80
C ILE A 134 -22.01 11.60 10.48
N GLY A 135 -23.14 12.20 10.12
CA GLY A 135 -23.25 13.06 8.93
C GLY A 135 -22.71 14.46 9.23
N THR A 136 -21.84 14.97 8.36
CA THR A 136 -21.25 16.31 8.49
C THR A 136 -21.36 17.10 7.19
N SER A 137 -21.43 18.43 7.29
CA SER A 137 -21.50 19.32 6.14
C SER A 137 -20.11 19.78 5.70
N GLY A 138 -19.24 18.84 5.33
CA GLY A 138 -17.91 19.13 4.78
C GLY A 138 -16.73 18.75 5.68
N ALA A 139 -15.53 18.85 5.10
CA ALA A 139 -14.29 18.32 5.65
C ALA A 139 -13.91 18.89 7.02
N VAL A 140 -14.05 20.19 7.22
CA VAL A 140 -13.69 20.84 8.49
C VAL A 140 -14.57 20.36 9.65
N ILE A 141 -15.88 20.20 9.40
CA ILE A 141 -16.79 19.71 10.43
C ILE A 141 -16.57 18.23 10.70
N GLN A 142 -16.20 17.46 9.66
CA GLN A 142 -15.82 16.06 9.83
C GLN A 142 -14.60 15.89 10.74
N THR A 143 -13.57 16.73 10.60
CA THR A 143 -12.40 16.69 11.51
C THR A 143 -12.75 17.08 12.93
N ASN A 144 -13.67 18.05 13.12
CA ASN A 144 -14.16 18.42 14.45
C ASN A 144 -14.99 17.30 15.09
N ALA A 145 -15.84 16.61 14.33
CA ALA A 145 -16.58 15.45 14.83
C ALA A 145 -15.64 14.34 15.29
N LEU A 146 -14.61 14.02 14.48
CA LEU A 146 -13.57 13.06 14.87
C LEU A 146 -12.89 13.49 16.18
N ARG A 147 -12.52 14.76 16.33
CA ARG A 147 -11.89 15.26 17.54
C ARG A 147 -12.76 15.06 18.78
N LEU A 148 -14.07 15.27 18.68
CA LEU A 148 -15.00 15.08 19.79
C LEU A 148 -15.06 13.59 20.19
N GLU A 149 -15.22 12.69 19.23
CA GLU A 149 -15.21 11.24 19.49
C GLU A 149 -13.92 10.81 20.20
N LEU A 150 -12.75 11.18 19.66
CA LEU A 150 -11.47 10.85 20.28
C LEU A 150 -11.33 11.45 21.68
N SER A 151 -11.84 12.64 21.94
CA SER A 151 -11.79 13.28 23.27
C SER A 151 -12.68 12.59 24.30
N GLU A 152 -13.76 11.96 23.88
CA GLU A 152 -14.63 11.17 24.75
C GLU A 152 -14.01 9.80 25.09
N GLU A 153 -13.41 9.13 24.10
CA GLU A 153 -12.76 7.83 24.30
C GLU A 153 -11.50 7.95 25.19
N SER A 154 -10.74 9.04 25.07
CA SER A 154 -9.55 9.26 25.93
C SER A 154 -9.87 9.31 27.44
N LYS A 155 -11.12 9.53 27.81
CA LYS A 155 -11.56 9.49 29.24
C LYS A 155 -11.74 8.06 29.77
N ASN A 156 -11.85 7.06 28.91
CA ASN A 156 -12.08 5.67 29.27
C ASN A 156 -10.80 4.81 29.26
N GLN A 157 -9.67 5.36 29.64
CA GLN A 157 -8.29 4.87 29.50
C GLN A 157 -7.93 3.51 30.16
N ASN A 158 -8.87 2.65 30.50
CA ASN A 158 -8.54 1.32 31.05
C ASN A 158 -8.25 0.25 29.99
N ASP A 159 -8.60 0.46 28.75
CA ASP A 159 -8.29 -0.45 27.65
C ASP A 159 -7.30 0.21 26.67
N LYS A 160 -6.11 -0.37 26.56
CA LYS A 160 -5.09 -0.01 25.54
C LYS A 160 -5.54 -0.51 24.15
N LEU A 161 -6.71 -0.10 23.69
CA LEU A 161 -7.12 -0.34 22.32
C LEU A 161 -6.32 0.56 21.42
N SER A 162 -5.68 -0.01 20.40
CA SER A 162 -5.04 0.75 19.36
C SER A 162 -6.12 1.35 18.45
N GLU A 163 -6.22 2.66 18.45
CA GLU A 163 -7.16 3.37 17.58
C GLU A 163 -6.56 3.50 16.18
N VAL A 164 -7.40 3.31 15.17
CA VAL A 164 -7.01 3.43 13.77
C VAL A 164 -7.92 4.41 13.08
N ILE A 165 -7.34 5.46 12.50
CA ILE A 165 -8.05 6.43 11.68
C ILE A 165 -7.78 6.12 10.22
N VAL A 166 -8.82 5.76 9.46
CA VAL A 166 -8.73 5.47 8.04
C VAL A 166 -9.26 6.65 7.24
N LEU A 167 -8.44 7.19 6.34
CA LEU A 167 -8.81 8.32 5.48
C LEU A 167 -9.21 7.81 4.10
N SER A 168 -10.43 8.11 3.67
CA SER A 168 -10.88 7.88 2.29
C SER A 168 -10.37 8.95 1.32
N ASP A 169 -10.03 10.14 1.84
CA ASP A 169 -9.44 11.24 1.10
C ASP A 169 -8.12 11.67 1.76
N GLU A 170 -7.01 11.46 1.06
CA GLU A 170 -5.66 11.80 1.54
C GLU A 170 -5.49 13.30 1.83
N SER A 171 -6.29 14.17 1.23
CA SER A 171 -6.25 15.61 1.50
C SER A 171 -6.64 15.97 2.92
N MET A 172 -7.35 15.08 3.60
CA MET A 172 -7.78 15.22 5.00
C MET A 172 -6.65 14.98 6.01
N LEU A 173 -5.50 14.46 5.60
CA LEU A 173 -4.40 14.11 6.50
C LEU A 173 -3.99 15.29 7.40
N ILE A 174 -3.67 16.44 6.82
CA ILE A 174 -3.23 17.62 7.59
C ILE A 174 -4.33 18.18 8.50
N PRO A 175 -5.57 18.40 8.01
CA PRO A 175 -6.67 18.80 8.90
C PRO A 175 -6.87 17.86 10.09
N ILE A 176 -6.80 16.55 9.87
CA ILE A 176 -6.98 15.54 10.91
C ILE A 176 -5.81 15.57 11.90
N MET A 177 -4.56 15.58 11.44
CA MET A 177 -3.39 15.67 12.31
C MET A 177 -3.47 16.88 13.25
N ASN A 178 -3.96 18.02 12.75
CA ASN A 178 -4.13 19.23 13.57
C ASN A 178 -5.35 19.17 14.51
N SER A 179 -6.26 18.23 14.30
CA SER A 179 -7.46 18.07 15.14
C SER A 179 -7.31 17.04 16.25
N ILE A 180 -6.32 16.15 16.16
CA ILE A 180 -6.09 15.12 17.18
C ILE A 180 -5.63 15.77 18.48
N PRO A 181 -6.25 15.43 19.62
CA PRO A 181 -5.84 15.97 20.92
C PRO A 181 -4.44 15.53 21.32
N ASP A 182 -3.66 16.42 21.97
CA ASP A 182 -2.31 16.11 22.46
C ASP A 182 -2.28 14.94 23.46
N SER A 183 -3.42 14.63 24.08
CA SER A 183 -3.58 13.48 25.00
C SER A 183 -3.34 12.13 24.35
N PHE A 184 -3.45 12.01 23.02
CA PHE A 184 -3.19 10.77 22.30
C PHE A 184 -1.69 10.40 22.21
N GLY A 185 -0.79 11.33 22.43
CA GLY A 185 0.65 11.07 22.45
C GLY A 185 1.23 10.81 21.07
N LYS A 186 1.79 9.61 20.82
CA LYS A 186 2.49 9.30 19.56
C LYS A 186 1.51 8.81 18.49
N LEU A 187 1.56 9.45 17.33
CA LEU A 187 0.83 9.04 16.13
C LEU A 187 1.78 8.36 15.15
N GLN A 188 1.29 7.29 14.52
CA GLN A 188 1.96 6.68 13.37
C GLN A 188 1.15 6.98 12.12
N VAL A 189 1.77 7.63 11.14
CA VAL A 189 1.18 7.92 9.83
C VAL A 189 1.80 6.99 8.79
N THR A 190 0.96 6.19 8.13
CA THR A 190 1.40 5.23 7.09
C THR A 190 1.12 5.71 5.66
N MET A 191 0.68 6.97 5.54
CA MET A 191 0.39 7.61 4.24
C MET A 191 1.59 8.42 3.77
N GLY A 192 1.84 8.40 2.45
CA GLY A 192 2.77 9.34 1.82
C GLY A 192 2.16 10.73 1.73
N PHE A 193 2.98 11.77 1.91
CA PHE A 193 2.57 13.15 1.69
C PHE A 193 3.11 13.63 0.33
N PRO A 194 2.24 14.03 -0.63
CA PRO A 194 2.68 14.44 -1.96
C PRO A 194 3.59 15.67 -1.88
N TYR A 195 4.77 15.60 -2.49
CA TYR A 195 5.72 16.71 -2.55
C TYR A 195 5.08 17.99 -3.10
N SER A 196 4.15 17.85 -4.07
CA SER A 196 3.40 18.97 -4.66
C SER A 196 2.61 19.80 -3.64
N LYS A 197 2.24 19.23 -2.50
CA LYS A 197 1.50 19.91 -1.43
C LYS A 197 2.42 20.51 -0.35
N THR A 198 3.74 20.35 -0.47
CA THR A 198 4.69 20.90 0.50
C THR A 198 4.91 22.41 0.30
N ILE A 199 5.19 23.10 1.39
CA ILE A 199 5.56 24.54 1.38
C ILE A 199 6.78 24.76 0.46
N LEU A 200 7.74 23.83 0.48
CA LEU A 200 8.93 23.93 -0.37
C LEU A 200 8.57 23.90 -1.87
N ASN A 201 7.67 23.01 -2.27
CA ASN A 201 7.23 22.98 -3.67
C ASN A 201 6.49 24.24 -4.07
N GLN A 202 5.62 24.76 -3.21
CA GLN A 202 4.94 26.04 -3.45
C GLN A 202 5.94 27.18 -3.62
N PHE A 203 6.92 27.29 -2.72
CA PHE A 203 7.98 28.26 -2.81
C PHE A 203 8.76 28.16 -4.11
N LEU A 204 9.18 26.96 -4.52
CA LEU A 204 9.90 26.74 -5.77
C LEU A 204 9.06 27.10 -6.99
N ASN A 205 7.78 26.76 -7.00
CA ASN A 205 6.87 27.13 -8.07
C ASN A 205 6.70 28.66 -8.19
N HIS A 206 6.50 29.33 -7.06
CA HIS A 206 6.43 30.81 -7.05
C HIS A 206 7.73 31.45 -7.55
N LEU A 207 8.87 30.90 -7.17
CA LEU A 207 10.18 31.39 -7.63
C LEU A 207 10.37 31.20 -9.14
N LEU A 208 9.94 30.06 -9.68
CA LEU A 208 9.96 29.81 -11.13
C LEU A 208 9.02 30.75 -11.89
N VAL A 209 7.79 30.94 -11.38
CA VAL A 209 6.84 31.90 -11.97
C VAL A 209 7.41 33.32 -11.94
N PHE A 210 8.01 33.71 -10.81
CA PHE A 210 8.65 35.01 -10.66
C PHE A 210 9.78 35.20 -11.67
N GLN A 211 10.68 34.22 -11.82
CA GLN A 211 11.78 34.29 -12.82
C GLN A 211 11.26 34.35 -14.25
N ASN A 212 10.22 33.58 -14.59
CA ASN A 212 9.61 33.64 -15.91
C ASN A 212 8.96 35.00 -16.18
N ASN A 213 8.34 35.62 -15.21
CA ASN A 213 7.74 36.94 -15.35
C ASN A 213 8.82 38.01 -15.55
N ILE A 214 9.94 37.94 -14.83
CA ILE A 214 11.08 38.85 -15.06
C ILE A 214 11.63 38.66 -16.47
N LYS A 215 11.81 37.46 -16.95
CA LYS A 215 12.37 37.14 -18.24
C LYS A 215 11.47 37.61 -19.40
N ASN A 216 10.15 37.49 -19.22
CA ASN A 216 9.19 37.81 -20.29
C ASN A 216 8.74 39.29 -20.29
N ASN A 217 8.88 40.00 -19.17
CA ASN A 217 8.47 41.39 -19.03
C ASN A 217 9.70 42.30 -18.92
N ASN A 218 10.08 42.93 -20.03
CA ASN A 218 11.16 43.94 -20.05
C ASN A 218 10.88 45.22 -19.24
N ASN A 219 9.65 45.38 -18.69
CA ASN A 219 9.16 46.64 -18.12
C ASN A 219 8.65 46.58 -16.67
N GLY A 220 9.15 45.68 -15.88
CA GLY A 220 8.87 45.68 -14.42
C GLY A 220 8.17 44.45 -13.89
N ILE A 221 8.26 44.31 -12.55
CA ILE A 221 7.69 43.19 -11.78
C ILE A 221 6.26 43.60 -11.43
N TYR A 222 5.27 42.85 -11.90
CA TYR A 222 3.88 43.01 -11.45
C TYR A 222 3.63 42.20 -10.21
N PHE A 223 3.33 42.86 -9.08
CA PHE A 223 3.03 42.24 -7.78
C PHE A 223 1.66 41.53 -7.70
N TRP A 224 0.84 41.57 -8.72
CA TRP A 224 -0.59 41.19 -8.68
C TRP A 224 -0.91 39.78 -9.22
N SER A 225 0.06 38.91 -9.34
CA SER A 225 -0.16 37.51 -9.76
C SER A 225 0.07 36.49 -8.64
N LEU A 226 -0.23 36.88 -7.43
CA LEU A 226 -0.27 35.95 -6.27
C LEU A 226 -1.69 35.42 -6.07
#